data_4ee957210488d8bee26313d5b0b7f11e
#
_entry.id   4ee957210488d8bee26313d5b0b7f11e
#
_cell.length_a   1.000
_cell.length_b   1.000
_cell.length_c   1.000
_cell.angle_alpha   90.00
_cell.angle_beta   90.00
_cell.angle_gamma   90.00
#
_symmetry.space_group_name_H-M   'P 1'
#
loop_
_entity.id
_entity.type
_entity.pdbx_description
1 polymer ?
#
loop_
_entity_poly.entity_id
_entity_poly.type
_entity_poly.pdbx_seq_one_letter_code
_entity_poly.pdbx_strand_id
1 'polypeptide(L)'
;MNVPSQTASMAMLQALATYLDQGSANATLTFYDDTKPTSISISANNAAKLLTLILPKPCSKSVHKNNIELFASNASIATKTGTATWARLLNGEGMAVVDVVMETDIVLDNYNIVIGSSVKLDVIYLSPQL
;
A
#
# COMPACT_ATOMS: atom_id res chain seq x y z
N MET A 1 -17.73 -13.09 12.00
CA MET A 1 -16.98 -11.89 12.38
C MET A 1 -17.94 -10.72 12.59
N ASN A 2 -17.70 -9.91 13.59
CA ASN A 2 -18.51 -8.73 13.82
C ASN A 2 -18.19 -7.64 12.81
N VAL A 3 -19.23 -6.95 12.33
CA VAL A 3 -19.08 -5.84 11.39
C VAL A 3 -19.12 -4.53 12.20
N PRO A 4 -18.04 -3.74 12.19
CA PRO A 4 -18.04 -2.48 12.93
C PRO A 4 -18.89 -1.41 12.24
N SER A 5 -19.31 -0.39 13.01
CA SER A 5 -19.93 0.79 12.44
C SER A 5 -18.94 1.56 11.56
N GLN A 6 -19.44 2.47 10.72
CA GLN A 6 -18.59 3.34 9.89
C GLN A 6 -17.62 4.13 10.76
N THR A 7 -18.09 4.71 11.85
CA THR A 7 -17.26 5.50 12.78
C THR A 7 -16.18 4.63 13.41
N ALA A 8 -16.53 3.43 13.86
CA ALA A 8 -15.57 2.49 14.46
C ALA A 8 -14.53 2.04 13.43
N SER A 9 -14.96 1.74 12.20
CA SER A 9 -14.06 1.36 11.11
C SER A 9 -13.08 2.48 10.79
N MET A 10 -13.53 3.72 10.78
CA MET A 10 -12.64 4.87 10.56
C MET A 10 -11.63 5.04 11.68
N ALA A 11 -12.02 4.79 12.94
CA ALA A 11 -11.09 4.83 14.07
C ALA A 11 -10.03 3.74 13.96
N MET A 12 -10.40 2.54 13.53
CA MET A 12 -9.49 1.43 13.29
C MET A 12 -8.52 1.78 12.15
N LEU A 13 -9.01 2.43 11.09
CA LEU A 13 -8.21 2.84 9.94
C LEU A 13 -7.19 3.92 10.34
N GLN A 14 -7.55 4.86 11.23
CA GLN A 14 -6.61 5.85 11.77
C GLN A 14 -5.50 5.18 12.58
N ALA A 15 -5.84 4.17 13.38
CA ALA A 15 -4.84 3.39 14.11
C ALA A 15 -3.91 2.64 13.15
N LEU A 16 -4.43 2.11 12.04
CA LEU A 16 -3.63 1.46 11.01
C LEU A 16 -2.65 2.46 10.37
N ALA A 17 -3.11 3.66 10.06
CA ALA A 17 -2.23 4.70 9.49
C ALA A 17 -1.11 5.09 10.47
N THR A 18 -1.41 5.16 11.76
CA THR A 18 -0.40 5.40 12.80
C THR A 18 0.61 4.24 12.86
N TYR A 19 0.14 3.02 12.74
CA TYR A 19 0.98 1.83 12.75
C TYR A 19 1.94 1.80 11.54
N LEU A 20 1.52 2.34 10.39
CA LEU A 20 2.39 2.47 9.22
C LEU A 20 3.61 3.35 9.50
N ASP A 21 3.49 4.33 10.36
CA ASP A 21 4.58 5.25 10.69
C ASP A 21 5.53 4.72 11.77
N GLN A 22 5.23 3.56 12.37
CA GLN A 22 6.07 2.99 13.43
C GLN A 22 7.38 2.44 12.86
N GLY A 23 8.45 2.57 13.64
CA GLY A 23 9.77 2.10 13.29
C GLY A 23 10.71 3.23 12.92
N SER A 24 11.97 2.90 12.68
CA SER A 24 13.01 3.89 12.35
C SER A 24 12.99 4.28 10.87
N ALA A 25 12.46 3.43 10.00
CA ALA A 25 12.34 3.71 8.57
C ALA A 25 10.93 4.21 8.22
N ASN A 26 10.74 4.59 6.96
CA ASN A 26 9.44 5.01 6.45
C ASN A 26 8.63 3.79 6.00
N ALA A 27 7.31 3.94 5.96
CA ALA A 27 6.44 2.92 5.36
C ALA A 27 6.76 2.75 3.87
N THR A 28 6.55 1.55 3.36
CA THR A 28 6.81 1.23 1.95
C THR A 28 5.61 0.52 1.32
N LEU A 29 5.51 0.65 0.01
CA LEU A 29 4.50 -0.03 -0.80
C LEU A 29 5.22 -0.79 -1.90
N THR A 30 5.14 -2.12 -1.88
CA THR A 30 5.81 -2.99 -2.84
C THR A 30 4.81 -3.61 -3.80
N PHE A 31 5.04 -3.46 -5.11
CA PHE A 31 4.17 -3.99 -6.15
C PHE A 31 4.63 -5.38 -6.61
N TYR A 32 3.66 -6.23 -6.92
CA TYR A 32 3.88 -7.60 -7.38
C TYR A 32 3.05 -7.90 -8.63
N ASP A 33 3.52 -8.87 -9.44
CA ASP A 33 2.86 -9.27 -10.69
C ASP A 33 2.19 -10.66 -10.64
N ASP A 34 2.17 -11.28 -9.47
CA ASP A 34 1.53 -12.59 -9.27
C ASP A 34 0.14 -12.45 -8.63
N THR A 35 -0.45 -13.54 -8.18
CA THR A 35 -1.75 -13.55 -7.50
C THR A 35 -1.57 -13.11 -6.05
N LYS A 36 -2.43 -12.19 -5.61
CA LYS A 36 -2.44 -11.72 -4.21
C LYS A 36 -2.66 -12.91 -3.27
N PRO A 37 -1.84 -13.07 -2.21
CA PRO A 37 -2.06 -14.11 -1.22
C PRO A 37 -3.43 -13.98 -0.55
N THR A 38 -3.98 -15.09 -0.08
CA THR A 38 -5.28 -15.10 0.60
C THR A 38 -5.21 -14.53 2.02
N SER A 39 -4.00 -14.37 2.56
CA SER A 39 -3.77 -13.85 3.92
C SER A 39 -2.49 -13.02 3.94
N ILE A 40 -2.52 -11.93 4.73
CA ILE A 40 -1.35 -11.08 4.97
C ILE A 40 -0.22 -11.84 5.68
N SER A 41 -0.52 -12.94 6.37
CA SER A 41 0.48 -13.77 7.03
C SER A 41 1.31 -14.61 6.05
N ILE A 42 0.87 -14.73 4.80
CA ILE A 42 1.62 -15.43 3.76
C ILE A 42 2.68 -14.49 3.21
N SER A 43 3.94 -14.93 3.21
CA SER A 43 5.05 -14.13 2.67
C SER A 43 4.85 -13.87 1.18
N ALA A 44 5.15 -12.64 0.75
CA ALA A 44 5.11 -12.29 -0.67
C ALA A 44 6.26 -12.97 -1.41
N ASN A 45 6.03 -13.29 -2.69
CA ASN A 45 7.03 -13.91 -3.54
C ASN A 45 7.99 -12.85 -4.10
N ASN A 46 9.23 -12.85 -3.66
CA ASN A 46 10.23 -11.89 -4.11
C ASN A 46 10.50 -11.97 -5.61
N ALA A 47 10.30 -13.13 -6.24
CA ALA A 47 10.47 -13.28 -7.69
C ALA A 47 9.41 -12.51 -8.47
N ALA A 48 8.27 -12.20 -7.85
CA ALA A 48 7.19 -11.42 -8.47
C ALA A 48 7.29 -9.92 -8.18
N LYS A 49 8.26 -9.48 -7.39
CA LYS A 49 8.40 -8.07 -6.99
C LYS A 49 8.81 -7.20 -8.17
N LEU A 50 8.06 -6.13 -8.42
CA LEU A 50 8.31 -5.18 -9.49
C LEU A 50 9.10 -3.97 -9.01
N LEU A 51 8.69 -3.34 -7.91
CA LEU A 51 9.35 -2.18 -7.33
C LEU A 51 8.81 -1.91 -5.92
N THR A 52 9.53 -1.07 -5.19
CA THR A 52 9.11 -0.60 -3.86
C THR A 52 9.07 0.91 -3.84
N LEU A 53 7.92 1.48 -3.48
CA LEU A 53 7.76 2.92 -3.27
C LEU A 53 7.92 3.23 -1.79
N ILE A 54 8.54 4.37 -1.48
CA ILE A 54 8.75 4.86 -0.11
C ILE A 54 7.75 5.98 0.15
N LEU A 55 7.01 5.88 1.24
CA LEU A 55 6.06 6.90 1.67
C LEU A 55 6.74 7.90 2.62
N PRO A 56 6.28 9.16 2.66
CA PRO A 56 6.80 10.10 3.64
C PRO A 56 6.35 9.75 5.05
N LYS A 57 6.96 10.36 6.05
CA LYS A 57 6.63 10.17 7.46
C LYS A 57 6.32 11.53 8.08
N PRO A 58 5.10 11.76 8.59
CA PRO A 58 3.95 10.84 8.64
C PRO A 58 3.38 10.55 7.24
N CYS A 59 2.85 9.36 7.05
CA CYS A 59 2.28 8.96 5.76
C CYS A 59 0.86 9.46 5.55
N SER A 60 0.11 9.70 6.63
CA SER A 60 -1.26 10.18 6.57
C SER A 60 -1.32 11.66 6.27
N LYS A 61 -2.01 12.05 5.20
CA LYS A 61 -2.19 13.44 4.78
C LYS A 61 -3.46 14.05 5.38
N SER A 62 -4.59 13.36 5.21
CA SER A 62 -5.88 13.86 5.72
C SER A 62 -6.86 12.71 5.94
N VAL A 63 -7.79 12.95 6.86
CA VAL A 63 -8.87 12.02 7.17
C VAL A 63 -10.16 12.56 6.58
N HIS A 64 -10.77 11.80 5.67
CA HIS A 64 -12.04 12.11 5.07
C HIS A 64 -13.17 11.32 5.74
N LYS A 65 -14.40 11.55 5.32
CA LYS A 65 -15.56 10.88 5.90
C LYS A 65 -15.51 9.36 5.72
N ASN A 66 -15.05 8.91 4.55
CA ASN A 66 -15.11 7.49 4.17
C ASN A 66 -13.73 6.87 3.89
N ASN A 67 -12.65 7.63 4.02
CA ASN A 67 -11.30 7.10 3.76
C ASN A 67 -10.24 7.98 4.43
N ILE A 68 -9.01 7.48 4.42
CA ILE A 68 -7.82 8.24 4.81
C ILE A 68 -6.97 8.40 3.55
N GLU A 69 -6.56 9.63 3.28
CA GLU A 69 -5.64 9.95 2.19
C GLU A 69 -4.21 9.92 2.72
N LEU A 70 -3.34 9.19 2.02
CA LEU A 70 -1.91 9.18 2.31
C LEU A 70 -1.19 10.16 1.38
N PHE A 71 -0.01 10.61 1.80
CA PHE A 71 0.84 11.46 0.97
C PHE A 71 1.36 10.72 -0.25
N ALA A 72 1.74 11.48 -1.29
CA ALA A 72 2.38 10.95 -2.47
C ALA A 72 3.68 10.19 -2.10
N SER A 73 3.97 9.13 -2.83
CA SER A 73 5.21 8.39 -2.67
C SER A 73 6.37 9.11 -3.35
N ASN A 74 7.60 8.73 -2.99
CA ASN A 74 8.76 9.04 -3.81
C ASN A 74 8.74 8.20 -5.08
N ALA A 75 9.40 8.68 -6.13
CA ALA A 75 9.59 7.90 -7.34
C ALA A 75 10.63 6.80 -7.09
N SER A 76 10.40 5.63 -7.65
CA SER A 76 11.32 4.50 -7.57
C SER A 76 11.47 3.86 -8.96
N ILE A 77 12.60 3.19 -9.15
CA ILE A 77 12.93 2.52 -10.41
C ILE A 77 12.46 1.07 -10.34
N ALA A 78 11.74 0.62 -11.36
CA ALA A 78 11.29 -0.76 -11.45
C ALA A 78 12.49 -1.68 -11.65
N THR A 79 12.50 -2.80 -10.91
CA THR A 79 13.58 -3.79 -10.97
C THR A 79 13.21 -5.01 -11.81
N LYS A 80 11.97 -5.06 -12.30
CA LYS A 80 11.45 -6.17 -13.09
C LYS A 80 10.36 -5.65 -14.02
N THR A 81 10.20 -6.27 -15.18
CA THR A 81 9.08 -6.00 -16.09
C THR A 81 7.94 -6.95 -15.78
N GLY A 82 6.72 -6.43 -15.67
CA GLY A 82 5.51 -7.21 -15.42
C GLY A 82 4.29 -6.33 -15.27
N THR A 83 3.12 -6.95 -15.16
CA THR A 83 1.87 -6.24 -14.92
C THR A 83 1.56 -6.24 -13.43
N ALA A 84 1.46 -5.05 -12.83
CA ALA A 84 1.14 -4.92 -11.40
C ALA A 84 -0.29 -5.43 -11.15
N THR A 85 -0.45 -6.35 -10.22
CA THR A 85 -1.74 -6.95 -9.86
C THR A 85 -2.13 -6.65 -8.42
N TRP A 86 -1.16 -6.54 -7.53
CA TRP A 86 -1.40 -6.24 -6.13
C TRP A 86 -0.17 -5.60 -5.50
N ALA A 87 -0.33 -5.08 -4.30
CA ALA A 87 0.77 -4.46 -3.56
C ALA A 87 0.61 -4.72 -2.07
N ARG A 88 1.71 -4.65 -1.34
CA ARG A 88 1.74 -4.82 0.11
C ARG A 88 2.33 -3.59 0.77
N LEU A 89 1.59 -3.02 1.72
CA LEU A 89 2.07 -1.94 2.58
C LEU A 89 2.79 -2.53 3.78
N LEU A 90 3.99 -2.01 4.04
CA LEU A 90 4.82 -2.39 5.18
C LEU A 90 5.10 -1.15 6.03
N ASN A 91 5.18 -1.32 7.35
CA ASN A 91 5.52 -0.20 8.23
C ASN A 91 7.03 0.04 8.28
N GLY A 92 7.46 1.02 9.07
CA GLY A 92 8.86 1.38 9.20
C GLY A 92 9.74 0.31 9.84
N GLU A 93 9.16 -0.74 10.39
CA GLU A 93 9.88 -1.91 10.93
C GLU A 93 9.92 -3.07 9.92
N GLY A 94 9.33 -2.90 8.75
CA GLY A 94 9.27 -3.95 7.74
C GLY A 94 8.15 -4.96 7.94
N MET A 95 7.21 -4.68 8.84
CA MET A 95 6.07 -5.57 9.10
C MET A 95 4.97 -5.32 8.08
N ALA A 96 4.39 -6.39 7.53
CA ALA A 96 3.27 -6.29 6.60
C ALA A 96 2.03 -5.77 7.34
N VAL A 97 1.37 -4.76 6.76
CA VAL A 97 0.22 -4.10 7.37
C VAL A 97 -1.06 -4.38 6.61
N VAL A 98 -1.06 -4.18 5.29
CA VAL A 98 -2.24 -4.39 4.46
C VAL A 98 -1.85 -4.74 3.03
N ASP A 99 -2.61 -5.65 2.42
CA ASP A 99 -2.51 -5.97 1.00
C ASP A 99 -3.62 -5.24 0.24
N VAL A 100 -3.28 -4.66 -0.90
CA VAL A 100 -4.21 -3.91 -1.75
C VAL A 100 -4.17 -4.45 -3.16
N VAL A 101 -5.26 -4.27 -3.89
CA VAL A 101 -5.45 -4.78 -5.25
C VAL A 101 -5.40 -3.61 -6.23
N MET A 102 -4.76 -3.82 -7.38
CA MET A 102 -4.75 -2.81 -8.45
C MET A 102 -6.16 -2.57 -8.99
N GLU A 103 -6.39 -1.38 -9.50
CA GLU A 103 -7.65 -0.87 -10.05
C GLU A 103 -8.72 -0.61 -8.99
N THR A 104 -8.86 -1.48 -8.00
CA THR A 104 -9.85 -1.32 -6.92
C THR A 104 -9.34 -0.37 -5.84
N ASP A 105 -8.12 -0.62 -5.34
CA ASP A 105 -7.52 0.13 -4.23
C ASP A 105 -6.48 1.13 -4.70
N ILE A 106 -5.73 0.78 -5.75
CA ILE A 106 -4.65 1.59 -6.32
C ILE A 106 -4.95 1.84 -7.79
N VAL A 107 -4.92 3.11 -8.20
CA VAL A 107 -5.11 3.50 -9.60
C VAL A 107 -3.79 4.02 -10.14
N LEU A 108 -3.28 3.39 -11.18
CA LEU A 108 -2.10 3.80 -11.92
C LEU A 108 -2.51 4.23 -13.34
N ASP A 109 -1.71 5.10 -13.96
CA ASP A 109 -1.90 5.44 -15.38
C ASP A 109 -1.64 4.23 -16.28
N ASN A 110 -0.70 3.37 -15.88
CA ASN A 110 -0.36 2.16 -16.61
C ASN A 110 0.09 1.09 -15.65
N TYR A 111 -0.58 -0.06 -15.67
CA TYR A 111 -0.25 -1.20 -14.81
C TYR A 111 0.89 -2.05 -15.36
N ASN A 112 1.26 -1.85 -16.63
CA ASN A 112 2.42 -2.51 -17.23
C ASN A 112 3.69 -1.77 -16.79
N ILE A 113 4.48 -2.42 -15.96
CA ILE A 113 5.71 -1.87 -15.40
C ILE A 113 6.88 -2.41 -16.21
N VAL A 114 7.80 -1.53 -16.60
CA VAL A 114 8.98 -1.89 -17.40
C VAL A 114 10.22 -1.67 -16.55
N ILE A 115 11.11 -2.67 -16.52
CA ILE A 115 12.39 -2.58 -15.81
C ILE A 115 13.13 -1.29 -16.20
N GLY A 116 13.62 -0.56 -15.21
CA GLY A 116 14.33 0.70 -15.42
C GLY A 116 13.44 1.93 -15.50
N SER A 117 12.12 1.77 -15.61
CA SER A 117 11.20 2.90 -15.61
C SER A 117 11.00 3.46 -14.20
N SER A 118 10.68 4.74 -14.11
CA SER A 118 10.40 5.42 -12.86
C SER A 118 8.90 5.41 -12.59
N VAL A 119 8.50 5.03 -11.40
CA VAL A 119 7.09 4.92 -10.98
C VAL A 119 6.90 5.66 -9.66
N LYS A 120 5.79 6.39 -9.54
CA LYS A 120 5.37 6.98 -8.26
C LYS A 120 3.84 7.01 -8.20
N LEU A 121 3.31 7.14 -6.99
CA LEU A 121 1.88 7.38 -6.75
C LEU A 121 1.69 8.78 -6.19
N ASP A 122 0.74 9.53 -6.75
CA ASP A 122 0.42 10.88 -6.28
C ASP A 122 -0.49 10.83 -5.05
N VAL A 123 -1.35 9.83 -4.96
CA VAL A 123 -2.28 9.68 -3.84
C VAL A 123 -2.63 8.22 -3.63
N ILE A 124 -2.81 7.85 -2.35
CA ILE A 124 -3.27 6.53 -1.93
C ILE A 124 -4.43 6.75 -0.96
N TYR A 125 -5.55 6.09 -1.20
CA TYR A 125 -6.70 6.12 -0.28
C TYR A 125 -6.84 4.77 0.40
N LEU A 126 -6.95 4.78 1.74
CA LEU A 126 -7.30 3.61 2.53
C LEU A 126 -8.76 3.73 2.95
N SER A 127 -9.55 2.74 2.61
CA SER A 127 -10.98 2.69 2.92
C SER A 127 -11.24 1.68 4.04
N PRO A 128 -12.25 1.94 4.90
CA PRO A 128 -12.54 1.01 5.99
C PRO A 128 -13.12 -0.30 5.46
N GLN A 129 -12.86 -1.37 6.20
CA GLN A 129 -13.44 -2.68 5.96
C GLN A 129 -14.81 -2.73 6.63
N LEU A 130 -15.86 -2.70 5.85
CA LEU A 130 -17.24 -2.75 6.35
C LEU A 130 -17.90 -4.10 6.11
#